data_5a63102504d76d4b55869a6c208fdae8
#
_entry.id   5a63102504d76d4b55869a6c208fdae8
#
_cell.length_a   1.000
_cell.length_b   1.000
_cell.length_c   1.000
_cell.angle_alpha   90.00
_cell.angle_beta   90.00
_cell.angle_gamma   90.00
#
_symmetry.space_group_name_H-M   'P 1'
#
loop_
_entity.id
_entity.type
_entity.pdbx_description
1 polymer ?
#
loop_
_entity_poly.entity_id
_entity_poly.type
_entity_poly.pdbx_seq_one_letter_code
_entity_poly.pdbx_strand_id
1 'polypeptide(L)'
;MVVYLSPSPVVAKVAASTLAVRPDDAAWLQRELDLALFLTRAGAPVVAPSPEVPATVCHRGGHVMSFWTYIRPPGAGLPDEVTVGSMLRDLHAVLRTYPARPPAFAPLGDIPAFLARPQTLFTADDVRVLTGAYARLTGELAPSAGQVLHGDAGAGNLMAAGGQWLWHDFEDTCTGPTAWDLAATTASRRLDRSRILAAYGDPVDPGQLRTCEQLRRLSLTIWYALYAERLPECRQRAVELMATWRASSP
;
A
#
# COMPACT_ATOMS: atom_id res chain seq x y z
N MET A 1 6.88 -5.11 -10.93
CA MET A 1 7.59 -6.40 -11.13
C MET A 1 8.87 -6.38 -10.30
N VAL A 2 9.23 -7.49 -9.64
CA VAL A 2 10.43 -7.59 -8.79
C VAL A 2 11.37 -8.63 -9.38
N VAL A 3 12.67 -8.29 -9.54
CA VAL A 3 13.67 -9.15 -10.20
C VAL A 3 14.93 -9.22 -9.33
N TYR A 4 15.33 -10.44 -8.93
CA TYR A 4 16.60 -10.67 -8.25
C TYR A 4 17.76 -10.65 -9.26
N LEU A 5 18.77 -9.83 -9.01
CA LEU A 5 19.92 -9.63 -9.90
C LEU A 5 21.12 -10.54 -9.48
N SER A 6 20.86 -11.85 -9.44
CA SER A 6 21.89 -12.84 -9.07
C SER A 6 23.16 -12.71 -9.93
N PRO A 7 24.38 -12.83 -9.35
CA PRO A 7 24.69 -13.18 -7.95
C PRO A 7 24.76 -11.98 -6.99
N SER A 8 24.54 -10.75 -7.47
CA SER A 8 24.57 -9.55 -6.61
C SER A 8 23.44 -9.58 -5.59
N PRO A 9 23.66 -9.07 -4.35
CA PRO A 9 22.61 -9.03 -3.32
C PRO A 9 21.61 -7.88 -3.57
N VAL A 10 21.14 -7.76 -4.81
CA VAL A 10 20.31 -6.65 -5.28
C VAL A 10 19.02 -7.16 -5.89
N VAL A 11 17.93 -6.47 -5.59
CA VAL A 11 16.60 -6.63 -6.22
C VAL A 11 16.26 -5.37 -6.99
N ALA A 12 15.88 -5.52 -8.26
CA ALA A 12 15.28 -4.44 -9.04
C ALA A 12 13.74 -4.48 -8.91
N LYS A 13 13.13 -3.38 -8.47
CA LYS A 13 11.70 -3.13 -8.55
C LYS A 13 11.43 -2.31 -9.80
N VAL A 14 10.71 -2.88 -10.76
CA VAL A 14 10.40 -2.27 -12.05
C VAL A 14 8.93 -1.89 -12.09
N ALA A 15 8.63 -0.62 -12.36
CA ALA A 15 7.27 -0.15 -12.59
C ALA A 15 6.68 -0.86 -13.82
N ALA A 16 5.54 -1.48 -13.69
CA ALA A 16 4.92 -2.24 -14.77
C ALA A 16 3.39 -2.15 -14.79
N SER A 17 2.72 -2.49 -13.70
CA SER A 17 1.25 -2.53 -13.65
C SER A 17 0.65 -1.19 -13.24
N THR A 18 1.40 -0.38 -12.53
CA THR A 18 0.99 0.93 -12.01
C THR A 18 0.86 1.99 -13.09
N LEU A 19 1.63 1.89 -14.19
CA LEU A 19 1.62 2.81 -15.33
C LEU A 19 0.22 3.13 -15.88
N ALA A 20 -0.70 2.18 -15.76
CA ALA A 20 -2.06 2.34 -16.26
C ALA A 20 -2.88 3.39 -15.51
N VAL A 21 -2.54 3.68 -14.25
CA VAL A 21 -3.26 4.61 -13.37
C VAL A 21 -2.34 5.66 -12.73
N ARG A 22 -1.01 5.47 -12.81
CA ARG A 22 0.03 6.36 -12.27
C ARG A 22 0.98 6.78 -13.39
N PRO A 23 0.71 7.87 -14.10
CA PRO A 23 1.53 8.28 -15.25
C PRO A 23 2.95 8.73 -14.87
N ASP A 24 3.20 9.11 -13.60
CA ASP A 24 4.51 9.53 -13.09
C ASP A 24 5.09 8.49 -12.12
N ASP A 25 5.43 7.32 -12.65
CA ASP A 25 6.03 6.23 -11.88
C ASP A 25 7.36 6.62 -11.23
N ALA A 26 8.14 7.48 -11.89
CA ALA A 26 9.43 7.91 -11.37
C ALA A 26 9.28 8.64 -10.05
N ALA A 27 8.30 9.54 -9.93
CA ALA A 27 8.04 10.27 -8.69
C ALA A 27 7.57 9.35 -7.56
N TRP A 28 6.78 8.31 -7.87
CA TRP A 28 6.36 7.31 -6.88
C TRP A 28 7.53 6.49 -6.37
N LEU A 29 8.35 5.93 -7.26
CA LEU A 29 9.52 5.14 -6.89
C LEU A 29 10.59 5.97 -6.18
N GLN A 30 10.79 7.24 -6.58
CA GLN A 30 11.75 8.12 -5.89
C GLN A 30 11.28 8.43 -4.47
N ARG A 31 9.99 8.70 -4.27
CA ARG A 31 9.42 8.92 -2.93
C ARG A 31 9.60 7.70 -2.03
N GLU A 32 9.40 6.50 -2.58
CA GLU A 32 9.64 5.25 -1.86
C GLU A 32 11.10 5.12 -1.41
N LEU A 33 12.05 5.41 -2.32
CA LEU A 33 13.49 5.38 -2.01
C LEU A 33 13.86 6.41 -0.94
N ASP A 34 13.39 7.67 -1.08
CA ASP A 34 13.69 8.75 -0.14
C ASP A 34 13.20 8.44 1.27
N LEU A 35 11.97 7.89 1.36
CA LEU A 35 11.41 7.46 2.64
C LEU A 35 12.17 6.30 3.24
N ALA A 36 12.46 5.26 2.46
CA ALA A 36 13.20 4.09 2.94
C ALA A 36 14.61 4.45 3.42
N LEU A 37 15.30 5.38 2.74
CA LEU A 37 16.58 5.93 3.19
C LEU A 37 16.45 6.66 4.53
N PHE A 38 15.43 7.47 4.69
CA PHE A 38 15.17 8.17 5.95
C PHE A 38 14.91 7.17 7.08
N LEU A 39 14.03 6.20 6.87
CA LEU A 39 13.70 5.16 7.85
C LEU A 39 14.92 4.32 8.23
N THR A 40 15.75 3.95 7.25
CA THR A 40 17.01 3.22 7.48
C THR A 40 17.96 4.02 8.37
N ARG A 41 18.13 5.34 8.09
CA ARG A 41 18.98 6.22 8.90
C ARG A 41 18.43 6.44 10.32
N ALA A 42 17.12 6.40 10.47
CA ALA A 42 16.45 6.47 11.78
C ALA A 42 16.50 5.14 12.56
N GLY A 43 17.07 4.08 11.99
CA GLY A 43 17.15 2.77 12.62
C GLY A 43 15.82 1.98 12.63
N ALA A 44 14.84 2.40 11.83
CA ALA A 44 13.58 1.67 11.71
C ALA A 44 13.79 0.33 10.99
N PRO A 45 13.05 -0.73 11.35
CA PRO A 45 13.18 -2.05 10.75
C PRO A 45 12.51 -2.07 9.36
N VAL A 46 13.27 -1.67 8.34
CA VAL A 46 12.83 -1.60 6.95
C VAL A 46 13.81 -2.30 6.02
N VAL A 47 13.31 -2.75 4.86
CA VAL A 47 14.19 -3.18 3.76
C VAL A 47 14.85 -1.94 3.19
N ALA A 48 16.17 -1.87 3.29
CA ALA A 48 16.93 -0.71 2.83
C ALA A 48 17.08 -0.72 1.30
N PRO A 49 17.16 0.47 0.66
CA PRO A 49 17.72 0.57 -0.68
C PRO A 49 19.09 -0.09 -0.78
N SER A 50 19.42 -0.65 -1.94
CA SER A 50 20.71 -1.33 -2.13
C SER A 50 21.86 -0.36 -1.94
N PRO A 51 22.91 -0.72 -1.17
CA PRO A 51 24.12 0.09 -1.08
C PRO A 51 25.02 -0.01 -2.33
N GLU A 52 24.75 -1.00 -3.22
CA GLU A 52 25.56 -1.26 -4.41
C GLU A 52 25.32 -0.26 -5.54
N VAL A 53 24.22 0.47 -5.48
CA VAL A 53 23.81 1.45 -6.50
C VAL A 53 23.25 2.72 -5.85
N PRO A 54 23.35 3.89 -6.53
CA PRO A 54 22.73 5.10 -6.00
C PRO A 54 21.24 4.92 -5.73
N ALA A 55 20.75 5.44 -4.60
CA ALA A 55 19.35 5.38 -4.24
C ALA A 55 18.52 6.43 -5.01
N THR A 56 18.54 6.31 -6.31
CA THR A 56 17.79 7.13 -7.27
C THR A 56 17.10 6.21 -8.28
N VAL A 57 15.98 6.67 -8.82
CA VAL A 57 15.31 5.93 -9.90
C VAL A 57 16.20 5.85 -11.15
N CYS A 58 16.16 4.72 -11.81
CA CYS A 58 16.87 4.46 -13.05
C CYS A 58 15.89 4.33 -14.21
N HIS A 59 16.19 5.03 -15.30
CA HIS A 59 15.43 4.92 -16.57
C HIS A 59 16.24 4.12 -17.56
N ARG A 60 15.75 2.95 -17.98
CA ARG A 60 16.44 2.13 -18.97
C ARG A 60 15.45 1.29 -19.79
N GLY A 61 15.61 1.31 -21.11
CA GLY A 61 14.80 0.52 -22.02
C GLY A 61 13.29 0.83 -21.94
N GLY A 62 12.91 2.06 -21.65
CA GLY A 62 11.52 2.46 -21.47
C GLY A 62 10.90 2.07 -20.11
N HIS A 63 11.73 1.55 -19.19
CA HIS A 63 11.28 1.18 -17.84
C HIS A 63 11.88 2.12 -16.79
N VAL A 64 11.10 2.36 -15.75
CA VAL A 64 11.53 3.03 -14.52
C VAL A 64 11.73 1.97 -13.44
N MET A 65 12.84 2.03 -12.72
CA MET A 65 13.19 1.03 -11.71
C MET A 65 13.93 1.63 -10.52
N SER A 66 13.82 0.95 -9.38
CA SER A 66 14.57 1.20 -8.15
C SER A 66 15.28 -0.06 -7.69
N PHE A 67 16.33 0.08 -6.86
CA PHE A 67 17.16 -1.04 -6.44
C PHE A 67 17.18 -1.18 -4.92
N TRP A 68 17.00 -2.41 -4.45
CA TRP A 68 16.80 -2.75 -3.05
C TRP A 68 17.75 -3.85 -2.60
N THR A 69 18.04 -3.89 -1.31
CA THR A 69 18.79 -4.98 -0.72
C THR A 69 18.02 -6.29 -0.88
N TYR A 70 18.66 -7.32 -1.40
CA TYR A 70 18.06 -8.65 -1.47
C TYR A 70 17.93 -9.24 -0.07
N ILE A 71 16.72 -9.55 0.32
CA ILE A 71 16.40 -10.33 1.50
C ILE A 71 16.02 -11.74 1.03
N ARG A 72 16.73 -12.75 1.53
CA ARG A 72 16.36 -14.13 1.22
C ARG A 72 14.95 -14.38 1.73
N PRO A 73 14.00 -14.81 0.87
CA PRO A 73 12.65 -15.08 1.32
C PRO A 73 12.67 -16.09 2.48
N PRO A 74 12.07 -15.79 3.63
CA PRO A 74 11.88 -16.76 4.68
C PRO A 74 10.87 -17.81 4.23
N GLY A 75 10.75 -18.90 4.95
CA GLY A 75 9.60 -19.80 4.82
C GLY A 75 8.29 -19.03 5.02
N ALA A 76 7.18 -19.57 4.48
CA ALA A 76 5.88 -18.92 4.55
C ALA A 76 5.44 -18.69 6.01
N GLY A 77 5.20 -17.44 6.38
CA GLY A 77 4.69 -17.04 7.69
C GLY A 77 4.33 -15.56 7.70
N LEU A 78 3.39 -15.21 8.56
CA LEU A 78 3.08 -13.83 8.92
C LEU A 78 3.56 -13.59 10.35
N PRO A 79 3.93 -12.37 10.73
CA PRO A 79 4.14 -12.02 12.13
C PRO A 79 2.83 -12.20 12.91
N ASP A 80 2.93 -12.38 14.23
CA ASP A 80 1.76 -12.39 15.11
C ASP A 80 1.16 -10.98 15.25
N GLU A 81 -0.05 -10.92 15.82
CA GLU A 81 -0.81 -9.68 15.93
C GLU A 81 -0.12 -8.62 16.80
N VAL A 82 0.57 -9.07 17.84
CA VAL A 82 1.30 -8.17 18.76
C VAL A 82 2.48 -7.54 18.03
N THR A 83 3.22 -8.34 17.29
CA THR A 83 4.33 -7.89 16.45
C THR A 83 3.83 -6.88 15.41
N VAL A 84 2.77 -7.22 14.65
CA VAL A 84 2.23 -6.34 13.61
C VAL A 84 1.77 -5.01 14.19
N GLY A 85 0.97 -5.02 15.27
CA GLY A 85 0.44 -3.81 15.87
C GLY A 85 1.53 -2.91 16.46
N SER A 86 2.48 -3.48 17.20
CA SER A 86 3.59 -2.71 17.78
C SER A 86 4.53 -2.14 16.73
N MET A 87 4.88 -2.93 15.70
CA MET A 87 5.72 -2.45 14.60
C MET A 87 5.07 -1.30 13.82
N LEU A 88 3.74 -1.33 13.62
CA LEU A 88 3.05 -0.21 12.98
C LEU A 88 3.06 1.05 13.84
N ARG A 89 2.82 0.92 15.16
CA ARG A 89 2.93 2.05 16.10
C ARG A 89 4.33 2.68 16.04
N ASP A 90 5.36 1.85 16.10
CA ASP A 90 6.75 2.31 16.13
C ASP A 90 7.15 2.93 14.78
N LEU A 91 6.69 2.37 13.66
CA LEU A 91 6.85 2.97 12.33
C LEU A 91 6.18 4.36 12.28
N HIS A 92 4.92 4.48 12.74
CA HIS A 92 4.22 5.76 12.78
C HIS A 92 4.93 6.79 13.66
N ALA A 93 5.56 6.38 14.75
CA ALA A 93 6.36 7.27 15.59
C ALA A 93 7.53 7.87 14.80
N VAL A 94 8.23 7.08 14.01
CA VAL A 94 9.34 7.56 13.16
C VAL A 94 8.80 8.41 12.00
N LEU A 95 7.72 7.98 11.33
CA LEU A 95 7.12 8.70 10.20
C LEU A 95 6.65 10.11 10.55
N ARG A 96 6.24 10.37 11.81
CA ARG A 96 5.90 11.73 12.29
C ARG A 96 7.08 12.72 12.17
N THR A 97 8.30 12.23 12.14
CA THR A 97 9.52 13.06 12.05
C THR A 97 10.05 13.19 10.61
N TYR A 98 9.39 12.55 9.64
CA TYR A 98 9.80 12.65 8.23
C TYR A 98 9.61 14.09 7.72
N PRO A 99 10.67 14.73 7.18
CA PRO A 99 10.62 16.16 6.88
C PRO A 99 9.78 16.53 5.64
N ALA A 100 9.59 15.57 4.72
CA ALA A 100 8.76 15.79 3.54
C ALA A 100 7.29 15.49 3.82
N ARG A 101 6.41 16.08 3.01
CA ARG A 101 4.96 15.83 3.05
C ARG A 101 4.52 15.19 1.73
N PRO A 102 4.42 13.87 1.66
CA PRO A 102 3.80 13.19 0.52
C PRO A 102 2.37 13.69 0.27
N PRO A 103 1.85 13.57 -0.96
CA PRO A 103 0.48 13.97 -1.27
C PRO A 103 -0.53 13.28 -0.34
N ALA A 104 -1.59 14.01 0.04
CA ALA A 104 -2.65 13.46 0.87
C ALA A 104 -3.37 12.33 0.13
N PHE A 105 -3.51 11.18 0.80
CA PHE A 105 -4.20 9.99 0.27
C PHE A 105 -3.81 9.64 -1.18
N ALA A 106 -2.53 9.77 -1.53
CA ALA A 106 -2.05 9.55 -2.90
C ALA A 106 -2.62 8.26 -3.56
N PRO A 107 -2.72 7.11 -2.87
CA PRO A 107 -3.29 5.89 -3.46
C PRO A 107 -4.76 5.99 -3.86
N LEU A 108 -5.54 6.90 -3.26
CA LEU A 108 -6.95 7.10 -3.62
C LEU A 108 -7.12 7.72 -5.01
N GLY A 109 -6.09 8.40 -5.54
CA GLY A 109 -6.08 8.95 -6.90
C GLY A 109 -6.15 7.87 -7.98
N ASP A 110 -5.74 6.64 -7.69
CA ASP A 110 -5.81 5.51 -8.61
C ASP A 110 -7.25 5.14 -8.96
N ILE A 111 -8.20 5.37 -8.03
CA ILE A 111 -9.61 5.01 -8.20
C ILE A 111 -10.26 5.81 -9.35
N PRO A 112 -10.31 7.16 -9.32
CA PRO A 112 -10.87 7.91 -10.43
C PRO A 112 -10.07 7.74 -11.72
N ALA A 113 -8.74 7.58 -11.65
CA ALA A 113 -7.91 7.32 -12.82
C ALA A 113 -8.29 5.99 -13.51
N PHE A 114 -8.54 4.94 -12.74
CA PHE A 114 -9.02 3.66 -13.27
C PHE A 114 -10.45 3.79 -13.83
N LEU A 115 -11.38 4.40 -13.09
CA LEU A 115 -12.79 4.50 -13.47
C LEU A 115 -13.01 5.35 -14.75
N ALA A 116 -12.10 6.27 -15.04
CA ALA A 116 -12.12 7.07 -16.26
C ALA A 116 -11.68 6.28 -17.51
N ARG A 117 -11.07 5.09 -17.36
CA ARG A 117 -10.64 4.25 -18.48
C ARG A 117 -11.81 3.44 -19.03
N PRO A 118 -11.75 3.00 -20.32
CA PRO A 118 -12.66 1.98 -20.82
C PRO A 118 -12.60 0.71 -19.97
N GLN A 119 -13.76 0.21 -19.55
CA GLN A 119 -13.86 -0.95 -18.68
C GLN A 119 -14.13 -2.23 -19.47
N THR A 120 -13.41 -3.30 -19.14
CA THR A 120 -13.60 -4.63 -19.74
C THR A 120 -14.30 -5.61 -18.80
N LEU A 121 -14.25 -5.33 -17.49
CA LEU A 121 -14.78 -6.22 -16.45
C LEU A 121 -16.05 -5.67 -15.78
N PHE A 122 -16.15 -4.35 -15.67
CA PHE A 122 -17.25 -3.67 -15.00
C PHE A 122 -18.23 -3.07 -16.02
N THR A 123 -19.52 -3.15 -15.71
CA THR A 123 -20.59 -2.48 -16.48
C THR A 123 -20.59 -0.99 -16.19
N ALA A 124 -21.33 -0.21 -17.01
CA ALA A 124 -21.53 1.22 -16.75
C ALA A 124 -22.22 1.46 -15.39
N ASP A 125 -23.10 0.53 -14.98
CA ASP A 125 -23.77 0.59 -13.69
C ASP A 125 -22.76 0.37 -12.53
N ASP A 126 -21.85 -0.57 -12.69
CA ASP A 126 -20.78 -0.80 -11.71
C ASP A 126 -19.89 0.42 -11.53
N VAL A 127 -19.53 1.05 -12.65
CA VAL A 127 -18.72 2.29 -12.62
C VAL A 127 -19.48 3.39 -11.86
N ARG A 128 -20.80 3.53 -12.07
CA ARG A 128 -21.62 4.51 -11.32
C ARG A 128 -21.65 4.19 -9.82
N VAL A 129 -21.83 2.92 -9.45
CA VAL A 129 -21.82 2.48 -8.05
C VAL A 129 -20.47 2.79 -7.38
N LEU A 130 -19.35 2.45 -8.02
CA LEU A 130 -18.01 2.68 -7.46
C LEU A 130 -17.69 4.18 -7.39
N THR A 131 -18.10 4.97 -8.39
CA THR A 131 -17.92 6.43 -8.39
C THR A 131 -18.71 7.08 -7.25
N GLY A 132 -19.97 6.67 -7.04
CA GLY A 132 -20.80 7.15 -5.93
C GLY A 132 -20.22 6.78 -4.57
N ALA A 133 -19.74 5.54 -4.42
CA ALA A 133 -19.08 5.08 -3.21
C ALA A 133 -17.79 5.89 -2.93
N TYR A 134 -16.98 6.14 -3.94
CA TYR A 134 -15.78 6.97 -3.82
C TYR A 134 -16.10 8.38 -3.34
N ALA A 135 -17.06 9.06 -4.00
CA ALA A 135 -17.44 10.42 -3.65
C ALA A 135 -17.98 10.53 -2.21
N ARG A 136 -18.84 9.59 -1.82
CA ARG A 136 -19.39 9.53 -0.46
C ARG A 136 -18.30 9.32 0.57
N LEU A 137 -17.47 8.28 0.40
CA LEU A 137 -16.47 7.89 1.39
C LEU A 137 -15.35 8.93 1.53
N THR A 138 -14.92 9.56 0.44
CA THR A 138 -13.93 10.64 0.50
C THR A 138 -14.53 11.90 1.14
N GLY A 139 -15.81 12.15 0.97
CA GLY A 139 -16.53 13.23 1.67
C GLY A 139 -16.67 13.00 3.19
N GLU A 140 -16.67 11.74 3.64
CA GLU A 140 -16.68 11.36 5.06
C GLU A 140 -15.28 11.47 5.73
N LEU A 141 -14.22 11.51 4.94
CA LEU A 141 -12.87 11.72 5.47
C LEU A 141 -12.77 13.16 5.98
N ALA A 142 -12.89 13.32 7.29
CA ALA A 142 -12.64 14.61 7.90
C ALA A 142 -11.27 15.15 7.49
N PRO A 143 -11.13 16.49 7.28
CA PRO A 143 -9.83 17.12 7.15
C PRO A 143 -9.08 16.94 8.47
N SER A 144 -8.42 15.83 8.66
CA SER A 144 -7.58 15.60 9.84
C SER A 144 -6.17 16.06 9.52
N ALA A 145 -5.50 16.62 10.52
CA ALA A 145 -4.06 16.83 10.46
C ALA A 145 -3.41 15.45 10.41
N GLY A 146 -3.26 14.91 9.19
CA GLY A 146 -2.67 13.61 8.97
C GLY A 146 -1.15 13.65 9.19
N GLN A 147 -0.59 12.48 9.43
CA GLN A 147 0.85 12.26 9.41
C GLN A 147 1.27 11.53 8.13
N VAL A 148 2.56 11.39 7.93
CA VAL A 148 3.09 10.51 6.89
C VAL A 148 2.81 9.06 7.27
N LEU A 149 2.38 8.27 6.30
CA LEU A 149 1.94 6.89 6.42
C LEU A 149 2.76 5.98 5.50
N HIS A 150 2.77 4.69 5.80
CA HIS A 150 3.22 3.66 4.87
C HIS A 150 2.37 3.66 3.59
N GLY A 151 1.06 3.85 3.75
CA GLY A 151 0.07 3.88 2.67
C GLY A 151 -0.52 2.50 2.32
N ASP A 152 0.23 1.42 2.54
CA ASP A 152 -0.21 0.03 2.40
C ASP A 152 0.37 -0.88 3.49
N ALA A 153 0.17 -0.54 4.77
CA ALA A 153 0.74 -1.24 5.92
C ALA A 153 0.08 -2.60 6.21
N GLY A 154 -0.14 -3.41 5.18
CA GLY A 154 -0.62 -4.78 5.34
C GLY A 154 0.45 -5.71 5.91
N ALA A 155 0.07 -6.75 6.66
CA ALA A 155 1.01 -7.75 7.17
C ALA A 155 1.78 -8.49 6.07
N GLY A 156 1.30 -8.46 4.82
CA GLY A 156 2.01 -8.96 3.64
C GLY A 156 3.22 -8.12 3.25
N ASN A 157 3.29 -6.87 3.71
CA ASN A 157 4.41 -5.95 3.51
C ASN A 157 5.42 -5.98 4.68
N LEU A 158 5.38 -7.07 5.46
CA LEU A 158 6.40 -7.44 6.45
C LEU A 158 7.16 -8.66 5.97
N MET A 159 8.48 -8.55 5.91
CA MET A 159 9.39 -9.60 5.49
C MET A 159 10.30 -10.02 6.64
N ALA A 160 10.38 -11.31 6.93
CA ALA A 160 11.31 -11.81 7.95
C ALA A 160 12.74 -11.83 7.43
N ALA A 161 13.68 -11.31 8.22
CA ALA A 161 15.10 -11.28 7.90
C ALA A 161 15.92 -11.32 9.19
N GLY A 162 16.88 -12.26 9.30
CA GLY A 162 17.81 -12.29 10.42
C GLY A 162 17.13 -12.36 11.82
N GLY A 163 15.98 -12.98 11.92
CA GLY A 163 15.24 -13.13 13.18
C GLY A 163 14.35 -11.93 13.56
N GLN A 164 14.21 -10.95 12.68
CA GLN A 164 13.33 -9.80 12.82
C GLN A 164 12.41 -9.64 11.61
N TRP A 165 11.38 -8.80 11.74
CA TRP A 165 10.52 -8.39 10.65
C TRP A 165 10.91 -7.01 10.13
N LEU A 166 10.86 -6.82 8.80
CA LEU A 166 11.19 -5.56 8.13
C LEU A 166 10.00 -5.11 7.28
N TRP A 167 9.61 -3.85 7.39
CA TRP A 167 8.66 -3.23 6.47
C TRP A 167 9.28 -3.05 5.09
N HIS A 168 8.50 -3.24 4.04
CA HIS A 168 8.87 -2.97 2.66
C HIS A 168 7.68 -2.46 1.86
N ASP A 169 7.92 -2.05 0.62
CA ASP A 169 6.89 -1.60 -0.32
C ASP A 169 6.17 -0.30 0.10
N PHE A 170 6.98 0.76 0.25
CA PHE A 170 6.52 2.10 0.61
C PHE A 170 6.03 2.92 -0.59
N GLU A 171 5.72 2.32 -1.74
CA GLU A 171 5.32 3.06 -2.93
C GLU A 171 4.02 3.86 -2.73
N ASP A 172 3.14 3.39 -1.83
CA ASP A 172 1.86 4.02 -1.50
C ASP A 172 1.97 5.09 -0.41
N THR A 173 3.20 5.48 -0.03
CA THR A 173 3.45 6.50 0.98
C THR A 173 2.65 7.77 0.69
N CYS A 174 1.90 8.21 1.69
CA CYS A 174 0.99 9.35 1.60
C CYS A 174 0.89 10.08 2.95
N THR A 175 0.21 11.21 2.96
CA THR A 175 -0.21 11.87 4.20
C THR A 175 -1.68 11.55 4.46
N GLY A 176 -2.01 11.14 5.69
CA GLY A 176 -3.38 10.78 6.08
C GLY A 176 -3.51 10.43 7.56
N PRO A 177 -4.71 10.03 8.00
CA PRO A 177 -4.93 9.53 9.36
C PRO A 177 -4.33 8.13 9.52
N THR A 178 -3.83 7.81 10.71
CA THR A 178 -3.29 6.47 11.03
C THR A 178 -4.28 5.35 10.79
N ALA A 179 -5.58 5.66 10.83
CA ALA A 179 -6.67 4.75 10.48
C ALA A 179 -6.54 4.15 9.06
N TRP A 180 -5.88 4.85 8.12
CA TRP A 180 -5.63 4.34 6.77
C TRP A 180 -4.70 3.11 6.78
N ASP A 181 -3.57 3.22 7.46
CA ASP A 181 -2.64 2.09 7.61
C ASP A 181 -3.22 0.98 8.49
N LEU A 182 -3.93 1.33 9.57
CA LEU A 182 -4.63 0.36 10.40
C LEU A 182 -5.69 -0.43 9.63
N ALA A 183 -6.41 0.22 8.71
CA ALA A 183 -7.37 -0.47 7.85
C ALA A 183 -6.69 -1.52 6.95
N ALA A 184 -5.46 -1.26 6.48
CA ALA A 184 -4.67 -2.24 5.75
C ALA A 184 -4.18 -3.38 6.64
N THR A 185 -3.64 -3.02 7.80
CA THR A 185 -3.08 -3.97 8.77
C THR A 185 -4.13 -4.95 9.29
N THR A 186 -5.33 -4.46 9.58
CA THR A 186 -6.44 -5.26 10.12
C THR A 186 -7.26 -5.99 9.05
N ALA A 187 -6.94 -5.85 7.77
CA ALA A 187 -7.67 -6.49 6.67
C ALA A 187 -7.41 -8.00 6.55
N SER A 188 -6.33 -8.52 7.14
CA SER A 188 -5.98 -9.94 7.07
C SER A 188 -6.97 -10.79 7.86
N ARG A 189 -7.58 -11.78 7.20
CA ARG A 189 -8.43 -12.78 7.87
C ARG A 189 -7.66 -13.81 8.69
N ARG A 190 -6.33 -13.81 8.59
CA ARG A 190 -5.45 -14.74 9.33
C ARG A 190 -5.02 -14.20 10.68
N LEU A 191 -5.28 -12.93 10.96
CA LEU A 191 -4.87 -12.23 12.16
C LEU A 191 -6.09 -11.67 12.89
N ASP A 192 -6.04 -11.68 14.23
CA ASP A 192 -7.09 -11.09 15.07
C ASP A 192 -6.96 -9.57 15.10
N ARG A 193 -7.97 -8.91 14.50
CA ARG A 193 -8.06 -7.44 14.45
C ARG A 193 -7.98 -6.79 15.82
N SER A 194 -8.64 -7.36 16.83
CA SER A 194 -8.72 -6.76 18.16
C SER A 194 -7.36 -6.78 18.85
N ARG A 195 -6.61 -7.85 18.65
CA ARG A 195 -5.25 -7.98 19.19
C ARG A 195 -4.26 -7.03 18.50
N ILE A 196 -4.40 -6.83 17.18
CA ILE A 196 -3.60 -5.83 16.45
C ILE A 196 -3.86 -4.42 17.00
N LEU A 197 -5.14 -4.02 17.12
CA LEU A 197 -5.50 -2.71 17.62
C LEU A 197 -5.05 -2.50 19.06
N ALA A 198 -5.16 -3.53 19.91
CA ALA A 198 -4.67 -3.47 21.29
C ALA A 198 -3.15 -3.30 21.36
N ALA A 199 -2.40 -3.98 20.49
CA ALA A 199 -0.94 -3.87 20.41
C ALA A 199 -0.47 -2.55 19.80
N TYR A 200 -1.24 -1.99 18.86
CA TYR A 200 -1.00 -0.64 18.33
C TYR A 200 -1.13 0.41 19.44
N GLY A 201 -2.15 0.33 20.30
CA GLY A 201 -2.26 1.03 21.58
C GLY A 201 -2.69 2.49 21.50
N ASP A 202 -2.46 3.21 20.39
CA ASP A 202 -2.90 4.59 20.23
C ASP A 202 -4.42 4.65 19.94
N PRO A 203 -5.13 5.65 20.45
CA PRO A 203 -6.54 5.83 20.17
C PRO A 203 -6.83 6.03 18.67
N VAL A 204 -7.83 5.33 18.16
CA VAL A 204 -8.30 5.44 16.78
C VAL A 204 -9.79 5.69 16.77
N ASP A 205 -10.24 6.70 16.03
CA ASP A 205 -11.67 6.94 15.84
C ASP A 205 -12.31 5.77 15.07
N PRO A 206 -13.33 5.09 15.65
CA PRO A 206 -13.93 3.92 15.01
C PRO A 206 -14.71 4.27 13.73
N GLY A 207 -15.23 5.49 13.62
CA GLY A 207 -15.90 5.97 12.41
C GLY A 207 -14.89 6.14 11.28
N GLN A 208 -13.81 6.85 11.55
CA GLN A 208 -12.74 7.05 10.59
C GLN A 208 -12.10 5.72 10.14
N LEU A 209 -11.90 4.78 11.08
CA LEU A 209 -11.37 3.45 10.72
C LEU A 209 -12.32 2.71 9.78
N ARG A 210 -13.64 2.72 10.03
CA ARG A 210 -14.65 2.11 9.15
C ARG A 210 -14.63 2.74 7.75
N THR A 211 -14.54 4.07 7.65
CA THR A 211 -14.45 4.76 6.36
C THR A 211 -13.18 4.37 5.61
N CYS A 212 -12.03 4.32 6.29
CA CYS A 212 -10.78 3.85 5.71
C CYS A 212 -10.85 2.38 5.26
N GLU A 213 -11.48 1.50 6.02
CA GLU A 213 -11.70 0.09 5.64
C GLU A 213 -12.55 -0.03 4.36
N GLN A 214 -13.58 0.80 4.21
CA GLN A 214 -14.40 0.83 2.99
C GLN A 214 -13.59 1.37 1.80
N LEU A 215 -12.83 2.44 1.97
CA LEU A 215 -11.96 2.99 0.92
C LEU A 215 -10.89 1.99 0.50
N ARG A 216 -10.29 1.26 1.45
CA ARG A 216 -9.35 0.17 1.14
C ARG A 216 -10.02 -0.95 0.34
N ARG A 217 -11.26 -1.32 0.69
CA ARG A 217 -12.04 -2.30 -0.10
C ARG A 217 -12.29 -1.79 -1.51
N LEU A 218 -12.63 -0.51 -1.67
CA LEU A 218 -12.81 0.11 -2.98
C LEU A 218 -11.52 0.06 -3.79
N SER A 219 -10.40 0.46 -3.20
CA SER A 219 -9.06 0.37 -3.80
C SER A 219 -8.75 -1.05 -4.26
N LEU A 220 -8.95 -2.06 -3.40
CA LEU A 220 -8.75 -3.46 -3.75
C LEU A 220 -9.63 -3.91 -4.92
N THR A 221 -10.88 -3.44 -5.00
CA THR A 221 -11.79 -3.75 -6.12
C THR A 221 -11.18 -3.26 -7.44
N ILE A 222 -10.65 -2.05 -7.44
CA ILE A 222 -10.00 -1.44 -8.61
C ILE A 222 -8.72 -2.19 -8.98
N TRP A 223 -7.85 -2.47 -8.01
CA TRP A 223 -6.58 -3.14 -8.27
C TRP A 223 -6.76 -4.57 -8.77
N TYR A 224 -7.69 -5.35 -8.21
CA TYR A 224 -7.99 -6.68 -8.74
C TYR A 224 -8.56 -6.64 -10.16
N ALA A 225 -9.36 -5.62 -10.50
CA ALA A 225 -9.85 -5.44 -11.87
C ALA A 225 -8.71 -5.06 -12.83
N LEU A 226 -7.79 -4.19 -12.39
CA LEU A 226 -6.61 -3.81 -13.18
C LEU A 226 -5.67 -5.01 -13.40
N TYR A 227 -5.42 -5.80 -12.35
CA TYR A 227 -4.60 -7.01 -12.46
C TYR A 227 -5.26 -8.06 -13.36
N ALA A 228 -6.57 -8.18 -13.35
CA ALA A 228 -7.31 -9.12 -14.21
C ALA A 228 -7.10 -8.88 -15.73
N GLU A 229 -6.61 -7.71 -16.12
CA GLU A 229 -6.22 -7.43 -17.51
C GLU A 229 -5.00 -8.28 -17.96
N ARG A 230 -4.16 -8.71 -17.01
CA ARG A 230 -2.93 -9.49 -17.27
C ARG A 230 -2.87 -10.83 -16.53
N LEU A 231 -3.59 -10.96 -15.42
CA LEU A 231 -3.62 -12.10 -14.50
C LEU A 231 -5.07 -12.60 -14.37
N PRO A 232 -5.51 -13.55 -15.21
CA PRO A 232 -6.90 -14.01 -15.24
C PRO A 232 -7.41 -14.52 -13.88
N GLU A 233 -6.53 -15.03 -13.03
CA GLU A 233 -6.85 -15.49 -11.67
C GLU A 233 -7.36 -14.36 -10.75
N CYS A 234 -7.03 -13.11 -11.04
CA CYS A 234 -7.53 -11.94 -10.30
C CYS A 234 -8.99 -11.61 -10.62
N ARG A 235 -9.51 -12.11 -11.76
CA ARG A 235 -10.86 -11.77 -12.26
C ARG A 235 -11.97 -12.17 -11.29
N GLN A 236 -11.91 -13.39 -10.78
CA GLN A 236 -12.93 -13.87 -9.83
C GLN A 236 -13.00 -12.97 -8.60
N ARG A 237 -11.85 -12.60 -8.06
CA ARG A 237 -11.78 -11.75 -6.88
C ARG A 237 -12.33 -10.35 -7.13
N ALA A 238 -12.06 -9.75 -8.28
CA ALA A 238 -12.64 -8.47 -8.67
C ALA A 238 -14.18 -8.53 -8.74
N VAL A 239 -14.73 -9.60 -9.33
CA VAL A 239 -16.18 -9.82 -9.43
C VAL A 239 -16.83 -10.00 -8.05
N GLU A 240 -16.21 -10.78 -7.16
CA GLU A 240 -16.69 -10.97 -5.78
C GLU A 240 -16.73 -9.64 -5.01
N LEU A 241 -15.67 -8.84 -5.11
CA LEU A 241 -15.61 -7.53 -4.48
C LEU A 241 -16.68 -6.58 -5.06
N MET A 242 -16.88 -6.58 -6.39
CA MET A 242 -17.92 -5.78 -7.03
C MET A 242 -19.32 -6.18 -6.55
N ALA A 243 -19.58 -7.48 -6.38
CA ALA A 243 -20.87 -7.95 -5.86
C ALA A 243 -21.21 -7.37 -4.48
N THR A 244 -20.20 -7.17 -3.62
CA THR A 244 -20.42 -6.53 -2.30
C THR A 244 -20.83 -5.05 -2.43
N TRP A 245 -20.32 -4.35 -3.44
CA TRP A 245 -20.70 -2.96 -3.72
C TRP A 245 -22.13 -2.84 -4.23
N ARG A 246 -22.53 -3.74 -5.16
CA ARG A 246 -23.91 -3.80 -5.67
C ARG A 246 -24.92 -4.06 -4.55
N ALA A 247 -24.60 -4.97 -3.63
CA ALA A 247 -25.46 -5.30 -2.48
C ALA A 247 -25.56 -4.17 -1.45
N SER A 248 -24.61 -3.25 -1.42
CA SER A 248 -24.56 -2.12 -0.45
C SER A 248 -25.10 -0.81 -1.04
N SER A 249 -25.47 -0.81 -2.31
CA SER A 249 -26.08 0.35 -2.98
C SER A 249 -27.59 0.35 -2.74
N PRO A 250 -28.18 1.50 -2.38
CA PRO A 250 -29.62 1.61 -2.19
C PRO A 250 -30.41 1.40 -3.49
#